data_e63a7384b52faf4275c2ab764308cbbb
#
_entry.id   e63a7384b52faf4275c2ab764308cbbb
#
_cell.length_a   1.000
_cell.length_b   1.000
_cell.length_c   1.000
_cell.angle_alpha   90.00
_cell.angle_beta   90.00
_cell.angle_gamma   90.00
#
_symmetry.space_group_name_H-M   'P 1'
#
loop_
_entity.id
_entity.type
_entity.pdbx_description
1 polymer ?
#
loop_
_entity_poly.entity_id
_entity_poly.type
_entity_poly.pdbx_seq_one_letter_code
_entity_poly.pdbx_strand_id
1 'polypeptide(L)'
;EILDKDEFLERLEDGDFDGQLSAVLHQGACSDTTETDGRTMMEANYRYSRRLLDWCIGDEVHLIYASSAAIYGAGREFREARECEAPLNIYGYSKFLFDQLVRRRYEERTAQIVGLRYFNVYGEREGHKGRMASVAHHFFHQYRGAGHVRLFTGSGGYGDGEQRRDFVSVEDCVKVNLFFLDHPEKSGIFNVGTGAAQSFNDVAAATVNACRKAKGESPLTLLAMRERSIIQYIPFPEDLKGRYQSYTQADVTALRAAGYDAPFLTVEQGVARYCQKLLARG
;
A
#
# COMPACT_ATOMS: atom_id res chain seq x y z
N GLU A 1 -8.93 -8.14 23.20
CA GLU A 1 -9.11 -6.77 23.70
C GLU A 1 -8.90 -5.77 22.55
N ILE A 2 -9.63 -4.66 22.55
CA ILE A 2 -9.44 -3.55 21.61
C ILE A 2 -9.02 -2.35 22.44
N LEU A 3 -7.85 -1.81 22.16
CA LEU A 3 -7.28 -0.64 22.83
C LEU A 3 -7.12 0.50 21.83
N ASP A 4 -7.14 1.75 22.33
CA ASP A 4 -6.63 2.88 21.58
C ASP A 4 -5.11 2.73 21.37
N LYS A 5 -4.58 3.29 20.28
CA LYS A 5 -3.15 3.14 19.94
C LYS A 5 -2.21 3.76 20.99
N ASP A 6 -2.63 4.87 21.58
CA ASP A 6 -1.80 5.57 22.59
C ASP A 6 -1.88 4.82 23.93
N GLU A 7 -3.07 4.35 24.34
CA GLU A 7 -3.26 3.46 25.49
C GLU A 7 -2.44 2.17 25.34
N PHE A 8 -2.45 1.56 24.13
CA PHE A 8 -1.65 0.36 23.88
C PHE A 8 -0.15 0.61 24.10
N LEU A 9 0.35 1.74 23.61
CA LEU A 9 1.78 2.06 23.73
C LEU A 9 2.18 2.40 25.17
N GLU A 10 1.32 3.11 25.94
CA GLU A 10 1.52 3.37 27.35
C GLU A 10 1.58 2.07 28.15
N ARG A 11 0.63 1.17 27.93
CA ARG A 11 0.59 -0.14 28.61
C ARG A 11 1.78 -1.05 28.24
N LEU A 12 2.30 -0.95 26.99
CA LEU A 12 3.54 -1.63 26.63
C LEU A 12 4.72 -1.12 27.47
N GLU A 13 4.85 0.20 27.61
CA GLU A 13 5.96 0.83 28.34
C GLU A 13 5.82 0.62 29.87
N ASP A 14 4.61 0.45 30.37
CA ASP A 14 4.33 0.12 31.79
C ASP A 14 4.56 -1.36 32.13
N GLY A 15 4.88 -2.20 31.10
CA GLY A 15 5.16 -3.63 31.29
C GLY A 15 3.93 -4.54 31.34
N ASP A 16 2.73 -4.03 31.04
CA ASP A 16 1.47 -4.82 31.09
C ASP A 16 1.50 -6.05 30.17
N PHE A 17 2.36 -6.04 29.14
CA PHE A 17 2.46 -7.09 28.15
C PHE A 17 3.78 -7.87 28.19
N ASP A 18 4.61 -7.66 29.22
CA ASP A 18 5.91 -8.35 29.36
C ASP A 18 5.76 -9.86 29.33
N GLY A 19 6.49 -10.50 28.40
CA GLY A 19 6.46 -11.93 28.19
C GLY A 19 5.15 -12.50 27.62
N GLN A 20 4.17 -11.63 27.24
CA GLN A 20 2.87 -12.08 26.72
C GLN A 20 2.77 -11.95 25.19
N LEU A 21 3.57 -11.10 24.57
CA LEU A 21 3.56 -10.87 23.13
C LEU A 21 4.75 -11.55 22.47
N SER A 22 4.49 -12.33 21.42
CA SER A 22 5.54 -12.90 20.57
C SER A 22 5.85 -12.04 19.35
N ALA A 23 4.89 -11.26 18.88
CA ALA A 23 5.05 -10.41 17.72
C ALA A 23 4.11 -9.19 17.74
N VAL A 24 4.57 -8.10 17.15
CA VAL A 24 3.78 -6.90 16.85
C VAL A 24 3.70 -6.72 15.32
N LEU A 25 2.48 -6.70 14.78
CA LEU A 25 2.21 -6.35 13.38
C LEU A 25 1.76 -4.89 13.32
N HIS A 26 2.73 -3.99 13.18
CA HIS A 26 2.51 -2.54 13.18
C HIS A 26 2.08 -2.04 11.80
N GLN A 27 0.76 -2.03 11.54
CA GLN A 27 0.17 -1.59 10.27
C GLN A 27 -0.45 -0.19 10.34
N GLY A 28 -0.54 0.39 11.55
CA GLY A 28 -1.12 1.71 11.78
C GLY A 28 -0.20 2.84 11.31
N ALA A 29 -0.79 3.87 10.68
CA ALA A 29 -0.10 5.09 10.29
C ALA A 29 -1.09 6.18 9.87
N CYS A 30 -0.68 7.45 9.92
CA CYS A 30 -1.29 8.47 9.08
C CYS A 30 -0.88 8.21 7.63
N SER A 31 -1.81 7.79 6.77
CA SER A 31 -1.56 7.42 5.37
C SER A 31 -1.98 8.51 4.37
N ASP A 32 -2.36 9.70 4.83
CA ASP A 32 -2.68 10.82 3.95
C ASP A 32 -1.41 11.40 3.32
N THR A 33 -1.20 11.09 2.05
CA THR A 33 -0.03 11.57 1.27
C THR A 33 -0.10 13.06 0.94
N THR A 34 -1.23 13.71 1.21
CA THR A 34 -1.46 15.15 0.98
C THR A 34 -1.38 15.97 2.27
N GLU A 35 -1.18 15.31 3.42
CA GLU A 35 -0.97 16.00 4.70
C GLU A 35 0.26 16.91 4.63
N THR A 36 0.10 18.12 5.12
CA THR A 36 1.14 19.16 5.13
C THR A 36 1.67 19.47 6.53
N ASP A 37 0.97 19.02 7.58
CA ASP A 37 1.47 19.14 8.95
C ASP A 37 2.54 18.06 9.24
N GLY A 38 3.80 18.50 9.11
CA GLY A 38 4.95 17.65 9.37
C GLY A 38 5.04 17.16 10.83
N ARG A 39 4.52 17.93 11.80
CA ARG A 39 4.51 17.53 13.22
C ARG A 39 3.58 16.35 13.42
N THR A 40 2.32 16.46 13.02
CA THR A 40 1.32 15.38 13.09
C THR A 40 1.81 14.13 12.39
N MET A 41 2.40 14.26 11.18
CA MET A 41 2.94 13.14 10.44
C MET A 41 4.10 12.45 11.17
N MET A 42 5.02 13.22 11.75
CA MET A 42 6.18 12.68 12.45
C MET A 42 5.79 12.03 13.80
N GLU A 43 4.82 12.59 14.51
CA GLU A 43 4.28 11.96 15.73
C GLU A 43 3.65 10.59 15.41
N ALA A 44 2.74 10.55 14.44
CA ALA A 44 1.97 9.35 14.12
C ALA A 44 2.81 8.25 13.46
N ASN A 45 3.76 8.61 12.56
CA ASN A 45 4.44 7.64 11.72
C ASN A 45 5.88 7.33 12.16
N TYR A 46 6.58 8.30 12.77
CA TYR A 46 7.97 8.11 13.15
C TYR A 46 8.13 7.88 14.65
N ARG A 47 7.64 8.81 15.50
CA ARG A 47 7.87 8.71 16.95
C ARG A 47 7.13 7.53 17.56
N TYR A 48 5.88 7.33 17.18
CA TYR A 48 5.11 6.16 17.62
C TYR A 48 5.80 4.85 17.21
N SER A 49 6.18 4.73 15.93
CA SER A 49 6.86 3.53 15.42
C SER A 49 8.24 3.32 16.08
N ARG A 50 8.95 4.42 16.41
CA ARG A 50 10.22 4.34 17.14
C ARG A 50 10.03 3.76 18.54
N ARG A 51 9.04 4.23 19.30
CA ARG A 51 8.73 3.69 20.64
C ARG A 51 8.42 2.20 20.58
N LEU A 52 7.61 1.77 19.61
CA LEU A 52 7.36 0.34 19.38
C LEU A 52 8.63 -0.44 19.05
N LEU A 53 9.50 0.10 18.19
CA LEU A 53 10.77 -0.53 17.84
C LEU A 53 11.69 -0.65 19.08
N ASP A 54 11.79 0.43 19.86
CA ASP A 54 12.61 0.47 21.08
C ASP A 54 12.14 -0.60 22.07
N TRP A 55 10.82 -0.72 22.28
CA TRP A 55 10.24 -1.74 23.12
C TRP A 55 10.46 -3.16 22.56
N CYS A 56 10.17 -3.40 21.28
CA CYS A 56 10.35 -4.72 20.65
C CYS A 56 11.79 -5.23 20.72
N ILE A 57 12.79 -4.34 20.60
CA ILE A 57 14.20 -4.70 20.77
C ILE A 57 14.51 -5.06 22.23
N GLY A 58 13.97 -4.28 23.20
CA GLY A 58 14.20 -4.49 24.64
C GLY A 58 13.60 -5.80 25.14
N ASP A 59 12.42 -6.15 24.66
CA ASP A 59 11.64 -7.31 25.14
C ASP A 59 11.73 -8.52 24.22
N GLU A 60 12.62 -8.51 23.22
CA GLU A 60 12.87 -9.60 22.26
C GLU A 60 11.62 -10.02 21.48
N VAL A 61 10.72 -9.06 21.19
CA VAL A 61 9.47 -9.28 20.47
C VAL A 61 9.65 -9.01 18.97
N HIS A 62 9.11 -9.90 18.13
CA HIS A 62 9.15 -9.74 16.68
C HIS A 62 8.37 -8.51 16.21
N LEU A 63 8.93 -7.73 15.29
CA LEU A 63 8.29 -6.55 14.71
C LEU A 63 8.15 -6.68 13.20
N ILE A 64 6.91 -6.69 12.70
CA ILE A 64 6.60 -6.58 11.26
C ILE A 64 5.88 -5.25 11.07
N TYR A 65 6.46 -4.31 10.31
CA TYR A 65 5.92 -2.98 10.18
C TYR A 65 5.62 -2.55 8.75
N ALA A 66 4.60 -1.70 8.60
CA ALA A 66 4.24 -1.09 7.32
C ALA A 66 5.18 0.05 6.96
N SER A 67 6.01 -0.15 5.95
CA SER A 67 6.71 0.87 5.20
C SER A 67 5.94 1.19 3.90
N SER A 68 6.53 1.89 2.93
CA SER A 68 5.81 2.36 1.75
C SER A 68 6.71 2.55 0.53
N ALA A 69 6.20 2.25 -0.66
CA ALA A 69 6.83 2.61 -1.92
C ALA A 69 6.91 4.14 -2.18
N ALA A 70 6.22 4.96 -1.38
CA ALA A 70 6.36 6.42 -1.42
C ALA A 70 7.79 6.89 -1.08
N ILE A 71 8.60 6.04 -0.46
CA ILE A 71 10.01 6.27 -0.16
C ILE A 71 10.84 6.46 -1.44
N TYR A 72 10.49 5.78 -2.52
CA TYR A 72 11.23 5.85 -3.79
C TYR A 72 11.02 7.16 -4.56
N GLY A 73 9.98 7.93 -4.22
CA GLY A 73 9.70 9.21 -4.86
C GLY A 73 9.48 9.09 -6.38
N ALA A 74 10.14 9.94 -7.15
CA ALA A 74 10.07 9.96 -8.62
C ALA A 74 11.11 9.04 -9.28
N GLY A 75 11.77 8.18 -8.52
CA GLY A 75 12.75 7.23 -9.05
C GLY A 75 12.17 6.26 -10.08
N ARG A 76 13.06 5.59 -10.81
CA ARG A 76 12.68 4.55 -11.78
C ARG A 76 13.11 3.15 -11.34
N GLU A 77 13.94 3.06 -10.31
CA GLU A 77 14.38 1.82 -9.68
C GLU A 77 13.75 1.70 -8.30
N PHE A 78 13.12 0.58 -8.05
CA PHE A 78 12.34 0.32 -6.84
C PHE A 78 12.93 -0.87 -6.08
N ARG A 79 14.26 -0.82 -5.86
CA ARG A 79 14.99 -1.79 -5.02
C ARG A 79 15.12 -1.24 -3.59
N GLU A 80 15.26 -2.13 -2.61
CA GLU A 80 15.40 -1.78 -1.20
C GLU A 80 16.80 -1.23 -0.87
N ALA A 81 17.36 -0.45 -1.78
CA ALA A 81 18.69 0.15 -1.68
C ALA A 81 18.58 1.66 -1.43
N ARG A 82 19.52 2.18 -0.61
CA ARG A 82 19.50 3.59 -0.17
C ARG A 82 19.53 4.59 -1.32
N GLU A 83 20.28 4.29 -2.36
CA GLU A 83 20.42 5.13 -3.57
C GLU A 83 19.12 5.25 -4.39
N CYS A 84 18.17 4.34 -4.19
CA CYS A 84 16.86 4.38 -4.85
C CYS A 84 15.82 5.23 -4.07
N GLU A 85 16.15 5.74 -2.88
CA GLU A 85 15.22 6.36 -1.94
C GLU A 85 15.30 7.89 -1.99
N ALA A 86 14.23 8.54 -2.46
CA ALA A 86 14.11 9.99 -2.58
C ALA A 86 12.65 10.45 -2.43
N PRO A 87 12.06 10.40 -1.22
CA PRO A 87 10.64 10.68 -1.00
C PRO A 87 10.24 12.09 -1.44
N LEU A 88 9.04 12.23 -2.06
CA LEU A 88 8.52 13.48 -2.60
C LEU A 88 7.60 14.26 -1.64
N ASN A 89 7.14 13.63 -0.57
CA ASN A 89 6.19 14.22 0.37
C ASN A 89 6.52 13.83 1.82
N ILE A 90 5.86 14.50 2.77
CA ILE A 90 6.10 14.31 4.21
C ILE A 90 5.78 12.88 4.64
N TYR A 91 4.72 12.28 4.08
CA TYR A 91 4.38 10.88 4.35
C TYR A 91 5.52 9.93 3.95
N GLY A 92 5.96 10.00 2.70
CA GLY A 92 7.09 9.18 2.22
C GLY A 92 8.36 9.41 3.04
N TYR A 93 8.62 10.67 3.43
CA TYR A 93 9.76 11.02 4.28
C TYR A 93 9.65 10.43 5.69
N SER A 94 8.46 10.41 6.30
CA SER A 94 8.26 9.80 7.61
C SER A 94 8.57 8.30 7.61
N LYS A 95 8.13 7.58 6.57
CA LYS A 95 8.42 6.16 6.37
C LYS A 95 9.90 5.90 6.06
N PHE A 96 10.49 6.76 5.23
CA PHE A 96 11.93 6.74 4.95
C PHE A 96 12.76 6.88 6.23
N LEU A 97 12.47 7.85 7.08
CA LEU A 97 13.21 8.06 8.34
C LEU A 97 13.11 6.84 9.27
N PHE A 98 11.95 6.19 9.31
CA PHE A 98 11.79 5.00 10.13
C PHE A 98 12.59 3.82 9.56
N ASP A 99 12.57 3.59 8.24
CA ASP A 99 13.42 2.58 7.60
C ASP A 99 14.92 2.85 7.87
N GLN A 100 15.38 4.14 7.86
CA GLN A 100 16.77 4.47 8.19
C GLN A 100 17.08 4.20 9.67
N LEU A 101 16.13 4.44 10.58
CA LEU A 101 16.30 4.11 11.99
C LEU A 101 16.44 2.60 12.18
N VAL A 102 15.57 1.81 11.55
CA VAL A 102 15.63 0.33 11.60
C VAL A 102 16.97 -0.17 11.07
N ARG A 103 17.45 0.35 9.93
CA ARG A 103 18.76 -0.04 9.38
C ARG A 103 19.93 0.24 10.33
N ARG A 104 19.92 1.39 11.01
CA ARG A 104 20.96 1.74 11.98
C ARG A 104 20.96 0.85 13.21
N ARG A 105 19.77 0.41 13.64
CA ARG A 105 19.58 -0.43 14.82
C ARG A 105 19.49 -1.92 14.51
N TYR A 106 19.72 -2.29 13.23
CA TYR A 106 19.52 -3.66 12.77
C TYR A 106 20.42 -4.67 13.48
N GLU A 107 21.64 -4.28 13.81
CA GLU A 107 22.59 -5.15 14.53
C GLU A 107 22.28 -5.28 16.04
N GLU A 108 21.44 -4.38 16.58
CA GLU A 108 21.02 -4.45 17.99
C GLU A 108 19.84 -5.43 18.20
N ARG A 109 19.25 -5.93 17.11
CA ARG A 109 18.07 -6.78 17.21
C ARG A 109 18.40 -8.12 17.85
N THR A 110 17.55 -8.54 18.77
CA THR A 110 17.53 -9.87 19.38
C THR A 110 16.41 -10.73 18.82
N ALA A 111 15.41 -10.07 18.17
CA ALA A 111 14.27 -10.70 17.53
C ALA A 111 14.13 -10.25 16.06
N GLN A 112 13.15 -10.80 15.35
CA GLN A 112 12.86 -10.45 13.97
C GLN A 112 12.45 -8.97 13.84
N ILE A 113 13.01 -8.29 12.84
CA ILE A 113 12.50 -6.98 12.40
C ILE A 113 12.30 -7.01 10.88
N VAL A 114 11.04 -6.83 10.43
CA VAL A 114 10.67 -6.84 9.02
C VAL A 114 9.94 -5.57 8.65
N GLY A 115 10.45 -4.84 7.67
CA GLY A 115 9.79 -3.70 7.05
C GLY A 115 9.17 -4.09 5.72
N LEU A 116 7.87 -3.81 5.52
CA LEU A 116 7.13 -4.13 4.30
C LEU A 116 6.79 -2.85 3.55
N ARG A 117 7.48 -2.60 2.44
CA ARG A 117 7.24 -1.45 1.55
C ARG A 117 6.07 -1.76 0.64
N TYR A 118 4.87 -1.43 1.08
CA TYR A 118 3.66 -1.62 0.28
C TYR A 118 3.64 -0.70 -0.92
N PHE A 119 3.31 -1.28 -2.08
CA PHE A 119 2.98 -0.54 -3.29
C PHE A 119 1.51 -0.11 -3.27
N ASN A 120 0.81 -0.04 -4.38
CA ASN A 120 -0.55 0.47 -4.40
C ASN A 120 -1.56 -0.60 -3.94
N VAL A 121 -1.77 -0.69 -2.64
CA VAL A 121 -2.69 -1.65 -2.04
C VAL A 121 -4.14 -1.27 -2.32
N TYR A 122 -4.95 -2.25 -2.70
CA TYR A 122 -6.40 -2.14 -2.82
C TYR A 122 -7.08 -3.34 -2.16
N GLY A 123 -8.32 -3.16 -1.70
CA GLY A 123 -9.09 -4.26 -1.15
C GLY A 123 -10.14 -3.85 -0.11
N GLU A 124 -10.61 -4.84 0.62
CA GLU A 124 -11.70 -4.66 1.56
C GLU A 124 -11.37 -3.69 2.70
N ARG A 125 -12.44 -3.09 3.25
CA ARG A 125 -12.39 -2.23 4.45
C ARG A 125 -11.62 -0.93 4.28
N GLU A 126 -11.48 -0.41 3.07
CA GLU A 126 -10.79 0.86 2.82
C GLU A 126 -11.73 2.08 2.71
N GLY A 127 -13.04 1.90 2.79
CA GLY A 127 -14.01 3.00 2.64
C GLY A 127 -13.84 4.14 3.66
N HIS A 128 -13.32 3.85 4.85
CA HIS A 128 -13.03 4.87 5.87
C HIS A 128 -11.90 5.83 5.46
N LYS A 129 -11.06 5.47 4.50
CA LYS A 129 -9.95 6.29 4.02
C LYS A 129 -10.41 7.49 3.16
N GLY A 130 -11.71 7.57 2.83
CA GLY A 130 -12.25 8.66 2.01
C GLY A 130 -11.48 8.79 0.68
N ARG A 131 -10.93 9.99 0.41
CA ARG A 131 -10.18 10.26 -0.83
C ARG A 131 -8.91 9.41 -0.99
N MET A 132 -8.36 8.89 0.10
CA MET A 132 -7.16 8.06 0.10
C MET A 132 -7.45 6.57 -0.13
N ALA A 133 -8.72 6.18 -0.31
CA ALA A 133 -9.07 4.85 -0.76
C ALA A 133 -8.51 4.57 -2.18
N SER A 134 -8.31 3.30 -2.52
CA SER A 134 -7.73 2.93 -3.81
C SER A 134 -8.59 3.38 -5.00
N VAL A 135 -7.94 3.51 -6.16
CA VAL A 135 -8.67 3.83 -7.41
C VAL A 135 -9.69 2.75 -7.77
N ALA A 136 -9.45 1.49 -7.43
CA ALA A 136 -10.41 0.40 -7.63
C ALA A 136 -11.71 0.64 -6.82
N HIS A 137 -11.58 1.10 -5.57
CA HIS A 137 -12.70 1.52 -4.73
C HIS A 137 -13.49 2.66 -5.36
N HIS A 138 -12.79 3.73 -5.76
CA HIS A 138 -13.42 4.89 -6.38
C HIS A 138 -14.12 4.54 -7.69
N PHE A 139 -13.49 3.76 -8.57
CA PHE A 139 -14.08 3.34 -9.84
C PHE A 139 -15.31 2.46 -9.63
N PHE A 140 -15.29 1.56 -8.64
CA PHE A 140 -16.47 0.76 -8.30
C PHE A 140 -17.66 1.64 -7.93
N HIS A 141 -17.49 2.58 -7.02
CA HIS A 141 -18.56 3.46 -6.57
C HIS A 141 -19.02 4.41 -7.67
N GLN A 142 -18.11 4.97 -8.46
CA GLN A 142 -18.46 5.81 -9.62
C GLN A 142 -19.28 5.03 -10.64
N TYR A 143 -18.85 3.84 -11.03
CA TYR A 143 -19.58 3.03 -12.00
C TYR A 143 -20.94 2.58 -11.50
N ARG A 144 -21.03 2.19 -10.22
CA ARG A 144 -22.32 1.80 -9.60
C ARG A 144 -23.29 2.97 -9.49
N GLY A 145 -22.80 4.15 -9.16
CA GLY A 145 -23.64 5.34 -8.97
C GLY A 145 -24.00 6.08 -10.26
N ALA A 146 -23.05 6.21 -11.20
CA ALA A 146 -23.19 7.07 -12.37
C ALA A 146 -23.06 6.33 -13.72
N GLY A 147 -22.75 5.04 -13.73
CA GLY A 147 -22.55 4.25 -14.95
C GLY A 147 -21.24 4.53 -15.70
N HIS A 148 -20.37 5.38 -15.16
CA HIS A 148 -19.08 5.72 -15.74
C HIS A 148 -18.00 5.88 -14.68
N VAL A 149 -16.74 5.86 -15.09
CA VAL A 149 -15.55 6.11 -14.25
C VAL A 149 -14.74 7.26 -14.83
N ARG A 150 -14.09 8.05 -13.97
CA ARG A 150 -13.29 9.22 -14.35
C ARG A 150 -11.83 8.99 -14.02
N LEU A 151 -10.98 9.09 -15.04
CA LEU A 151 -9.54 8.99 -14.95
C LEU A 151 -8.91 10.34 -15.27
N PHE A 152 -7.68 10.55 -14.84
CA PHE A 152 -6.94 11.75 -15.22
C PHE A 152 -6.40 11.66 -16.64
N THR A 153 -6.38 12.80 -17.32
CA THR A 153 -5.64 12.96 -18.57
C THR A 153 -4.15 12.71 -18.38
N GLY A 154 -3.44 12.56 -19.47
CA GLY A 154 -2.01 12.27 -19.49
C GLY A 154 -1.16 13.29 -18.72
N SER A 155 -0.14 12.80 -18.05
CA SER A 155 0.87 13.60 -17.36
C SER A 155 2.19 12.84 -17.24
N GLY A 156 3.31 13.54 -17.06
CA GLY A 156 4.62 12.90 -16.87
C GLY A 156 5.08 12.03 -18.04
N GLY A 157 4.68 12.35 -19.27
CA GLY A 157 5.01 11.59 -20.48
C GLY A 157 4.07 10.41 -20.78
N TYR A 158 3.02 10.22 -20.00
CA TYR A 158 2.00 9.18 -20.21
C TYR A 158 0.75 9.77 -20.87
N GLY A 159 0.06 8.97 -21.67
CA GLY A 159 -1.27 9.29 -22.23
C GLY A 159 -2.37 9.23 -21.17
N ASP A 160 -3.62 9.48 -21.60
CA ASP A 160 -4.81 9.51 -20.75
C ASP A 160 -5.04 8.18 -20.04
N GLY A 161 -4.97 8.20 -18.70
CA GLY A 161 -5.11 7.01 -17.86
C GLY A 161 -3.96 5.99 -17.96
N GLU A 162 -2.86 6.32 -18.67
CA GLU A 162 -1.74 5.42 -18.94
C GLU A 162 -0.62 5.49 -17.90
N GLN A 163 -0.71 6.39 -16.93
CA GLN A 163 0.19 6.33 -15.77
C GLN A 163 0.11 4.93 -15.14
N ARG A 164 1.24 4.41 -14.65
CA ARG A 164 1.33 3.01 -14.23
C ARG A 164 1.72 2.88 -12.77
N ARG A 165 1.10 1.90 -12.12
CA ARG A 165 1.40 1.52 -10.73
C ARG A 165 1.47 0.01 -10.61
N ASP A 166 2.24 -0.42 -9.64
CA ASP A 166 2.13 -1.78 -9.13
C ASP A 166 0.97 -1.84 -8.13
N PHE A 167 -0.16 -2.37 -8.59
CA PHE A 167 -1.36 -2.55 -7.79
C PHE A 167 -1.37 -3.94 -7.15
N VAL A 168 -1.39 -3.99 -5.83
CA VAL A 168 -1.35 -5.25 -5.07
C VAL A 168 -2.61 -5.41 -4.23
N SER A 169 -3.16 -6.64 -4.22
CA SER A 169 -4.32 -6.96 -3.40
C SER A 169 -3.98 -6.98 -1.92
N VAL A 170 -4.86 -6.46 -1.07
CA VAL A 170 -4.73 -6.58 0.39
C VAL A 170 -4.65 -8.05 0.85
N GLU A 171 -5.29 -8.98 0.12
CA GLU A 171 -5.21 -10.42 0.39
C GLU A 171 -3.76 -10.93 0.27
N ASP A 172 -3.02 -10.45 -0.72
CA ASP A 172 -1.63 -10.84 -0.91
C ASP A 172 -0.72 -10.14 0.11
N CYS A 173 -1.01 -8.87 0.47
CA CYS A 173 -0.31 -8.20 1.57
C CYS A 173 -0.44 -8.98 2.88
N VAL A 174 -1.64 -9.48 3.20
CA VAL A 174 -1.87 -10.32 4.39
C VAL A 174 -1.03 -11.61 4.34
N LYS A 175 -0.99 -12.28 3.18
CA LYS A 175 -0.17 -13.50 3.03
C LYS A 175 1.32 -13.24 3.27
N VAL A 176 1.85 -12.09 2.81
CA VAL A 176 3.25 -11.72 3.05
C VAL A 176 3.50 -11.45 4.54
N ASN A 177 2.57 -10.77 5.24
CA ASN A 177 2.68 -10.57 6.69
C ASN A 177 2.71 -11.92 7.43
N LEU A 178 1.78 -12.82 7.11
CA LEU A 178 1.70 -14.15 7.74
C LEU A 178 2.94 -14.99 7.42
N PHE A 179 3.47 -14.90 6.18
CA PHE A 179 4.71 -15.58 5.83
C PHE A 179 5.86 -15.17 6.75
N PHE A 180 6.06 -13.88 6.99
CA PHE A 180 7.13 -13.43 7.89
C PHE A 180 6.82 -13.77 9.36
N LEU A 181 5.57 -13.77 9.77
CA LEU A 181 5.18 -14.20 11.11
C LEU A 181 5.51 -15.69 11.35
N ASP A 182 5.33 -16.53 10.31
CA ASP A 182 5.64 -17.96 10.35
C ASP A 182 7.15 -18.26 10.17
N HIS A 183 7.97 -17.25 9.80
CA HIS A 183 9.40 -17.38 9.57
C HIS A 183 10.21 -16.35 10.38
N PRO A 184 10.24 -16.47 11.70
CA PRO A 184 10.85 -15.47 12.58
C PRO A 184 12.38 -15.33 12.43
N GLU A 185 13.04 -16.28 11.77
CA GLU A 185 14.46 -16.21 11.43
C GLU A 185 14.78 -15.19 10.32
N LYS A 186 13.77 -14.73 9.59
CA LYS A 186 13.93 -13.79 8.47
C LYS A 186 13.72 -12.36 8.93
N SER A 187 14.68 -11.51 8.64
CA SER A 187 14.61 -10.07 8.92
C SER A 187 15.08 -9.27 7.71
N GLY A 188 14.60 -8.03 7.57
CA GLY A 188 14.98 -7.15 6.47
C GLY A 188 13.89 -6.16 6.09
N ILE A 189 14.13 -5.41 5.02
CA ILE A 189 13.14 -4.53 4.41
C ILE A 189 12.82 -5.11 3.03
N PHE A 190 11.53 -5.29 2.73
CA PHE A 190 11.07 -5.97 1.53
C PHE A 190 9.97 -5.19 0.83
N ASN A 191 10.02 -5.13 -0.49
CA ASN A 191 8.93 -4.62 -1.31
C ASN A 191 7.76 -5.59 -1.32
N VAL A 192 6.55 -5.06 -1.22
CA VAL A 192 5.30 -5.82 -1.34
C VAL A 192 4.47 -5.24 -2.48
N GLY A 193 4.63 -5.83 -3.62
CA GLY A 193 3.97 -5.54 -4.90
C GLY A 193 3.96 -6.79 -5.75
N THR A 194 3.35 -6.69 -6.92
CA THR A 194 3.24 -7.83 -7.85
C THR A 194 4.47 -8.01 -8.74
N GLY A 195 5.32 -6.97 -8.86
CA GLY A 195 6.40 -6.88 -9.83
C GLY A 195 5.92 -6.52 -11.24
N ALA A 196 4.64 -6.13 -11.41
CA ALA A 196 4.05 -5.78 -12.69
C ALA A 196 3.30 -4.43 -12.60
N ALA A 197 3.79 -3.42 -13.32
CA ALA A 197 3.13 -2.14 -13.42
C ALA A 197 1.97 -2.18 -14.43
N GLN A 198 0.76 -1.84 -13.98
CA GLN A 198 -0.43 -1.74 -14.82
C GLN A 198 -0.98 -0.31 -14.85
N SER A 199 -1.73 0.04 -15.89
CA SER A 199 -2.27 1.38 -16.07
C SER A 199 -3.54 1.60 -15.23
N PHE A 200 -3.90 2.85 -15.00
CA PHE A 200 -5.20 3.18 -14.41
C PHE A 200 -6.36 2.75 -15.33
N ASN A 201 -6.12 2.73 -16.65
CA ASN A 201 -7.07 2.18 -17.62
C ASN A 201 -7.33 0.69 -17.37
N ASP A 202 -6.29 -0.10 -17.04
CA ASP A 202 -6.45 -1.53 -16.74
C ASP A 202 -7.31 -1.74 -15.48
N VAL A 203 -7.07 -0.97 -14.41
CA VAL A 203 -7.87 -1.03 -13.19
C VAL A 203 -9.32 -0.63 -13.45
N ALA A 204 -9.54 0.43 -14.24
CA ALA A 204 -10.88 0.88 -14.59
C ALA A 204 -11.62 -0.18 -15.40
N ALA A 205 -10.99 -0.76 -16.42
CA ALA A 205 -11.57 -1.81 -17.26
C ALA A 205 -11.88 -3.07 -16.45
N ALA A 206 -10.96 -3.49 -15.55
CA ALA A 206 -11.18 -4.62 -14.65
C ALA A 206 -12.38 -4.38 -13.72
N THR A 207 -12.51 -3.18 -13.13
CA THR A 207 -13.61 -2.80 -12.24
C THR A 207 -14.96 -2.79 -12.98
N VAL A 208 -15.02 -2.12 -14.13
CA VAL A 208 -16.23 -2.06 -14.96
C VAL A 208 -16.67 -3.48 -15.37
N ASN A 209 -15.74 -4.29 -15.85
CA ASN A 209 -16.04 -5.65 -16.31
C ASN A 209 -16.46 -6.58 -15.15
N ALA A 210 -15.89 -6.41 -13.96
CA ALA A 210 -16.34 -7.14 -12.76
C ALA A 210 -17.80 -6.79 -12.41
N CYS A 211 -18.17 -5.51 -12.44
CA CYS A 211 -19.55 -5.07 -12.21
C CYS A 211 -20.52 -5.55 -13.30
N ARG A 212 -20.10 -5.55 -14.56
CA ARG A 212 -20.89 -6.05 -15.70
C ARG A 212 -21.14 -7.55 -15.58
N LYS A 213 -20.09 -8.31 -15.26
CA LYS A 213 -20.19 -9.77 -15.04
C LYS A 213 -21.21 -10.10 -13.96
N ALA A 214 -21.23 -9.34 -12.87
CA ALA A 214 -22.19 -9.54 -11.79
C ALA A 214 -23.65 -9.29 -12.22
N LYS A 215 -23.88 -8.52 -13.30
CA LYS A 215 -25.19 -8.30 -13.93
C LYS A 215 -25.51 -9.27 -15.08
N GLY A 216 -24.64 -10.25 -15.35
CA GLY A 216 -24.77 -11.16 -16.48
C GLY A 216 -24.43 -10.52 -17.85
N GLU A 217 -23.78 -9.37 -17.86
CA GLU A 217 -23.41 -8.65 -19.08
C GLU A 217 -22.03 -9.07 -19.58
N SER A 218 -21.84 -9.09 -20.91
CA SER A 218 -20.56 -9.40 -21.54
C SER A 218 -19.50 -8.34 -21.22
N PRO A 219 -18.21 -8.72 -21.08
CA PRO A 219 -17.14 -7.77 -20.87
C PRO A 219 -16.97 -6.85 -22.08
N LEU A 220 -16.45 -5.65 -21.85
CA LEU A 220 -16.13 -4.67 -22.86
C LEU A 220 -14.64 -4.49 -22.97
N THR A 221 -14.14 -4.18 -24.17
CA THR A 221 -12.77 -3.71 -24.38
C THR A 221 -12.65 -2.26 -23.89
N LEU A 222 -11.43 -1.81 -23.62
CA LEU A 222 -11.16 -0.42 -23.26
C LEU A 222 -11.66 0.56 -24.33
N LEU A 223 -11.48 0.22 -25.60
CA LEU A 223 -11.98 1.02 -26.73
C LEU A 223 -13.50 1.18 -26.66
N ALA A 224 -14.24 0.08 -26.52
CA ALA A 224 -15.68 0.11 -26.41
C ALA A 224 -16.18 0.89 -25.18
N MET A 225 -15.43 0.86 -24.06
CA MET A 225 -15.75 1.66 -22.87
C MET A 225 -15.57 3.17 -23.14
N ARG A 226 -14.55 3.56 -23.89
CA ARG A 226 -14.31 4.96 -24.31
C ARG A 226 -15.40 5.44 -25.26
N GLU A 227 -15.70 4.69 -26.31
CA GLU A 227 -16.75 5.01 -27.29
C GLU A 227 -18.13 5.18 -26.66
N ARG A 228 -18.44 4.41 -25.60
CA ARG A 228 -19.69 4.48 -24.83
C ARG A 228 -19.65 5.48 -23.69
N SER A 229 -18.57 6.27 -23.56
CA SER A 229 -18.36 7.21 -22.44
C SER A 229 -18.44 6.58 -21.04
N ILE A 230 -18.17 5.27 -20.94
CA ILE A 230 -18.08 4.57 -19.66
C ILE A 230 -16.76 4.95 -18.97
N ILE A 231 -15.68 5.14 -19.74
CA ILE A 231 -14.43 5.72 -19.27
C ILE A 231 -14.34 7.15 -19.79
N GLN A 232 -14.21 8.09 -18.87
CA GLN A 232 -14.10 9.53 -19.14
C GLN A 232 -12.78 10.05 -18.59
N TYR A 233 -12.14 10.98 -19.32
CA TYR A 233 -10.89 11.60 -18.88
C TYR A 233 -11.17 13.03 -18.42
N ILE A 234 -10.64 13.37 -17.23
CA ILE A 234 -10.75 14.69 -16.61
C ILE A 234 -9.37 15.31 -16.47
N PRO A 235 -9.24 16.64 -16.44
CA PRO A 235 -7.95 17.33 -16.30
C PRO A 235 -7.16 16.79 -15.11
N PHE A 236 -5.84 16.63 -15.31
CA PHE A 236 -4.93 16.28 -14.23
C PHE A 236 -4.86 17.43 -13.21
N PRO A 237 -5.07 17.16 -11.90
CA PRO A 237 -5.07 18.20 -10.87
C PRO A 237 -3.73 18.93 -10.77
N GLU A 238 -3.76 20.26 -10.74
CA GLU A 238 -2.55 21.09 -10.66
C GLU A 238 -1.77 20.89 -9.36
N ASP A 239 -2.45 20.66 -8.24
CA ASP A 239 -1.87 20.42 -6.91
C ASP A 239 -1.08 19.10 -6.80
N LEU A 240 -1.33 18.17 -7.72
CA LEU A 240 -0.58 16.92 -7.81
C LEU A 240 0.66 17.00 -8.69
N LYS A 241 0.81 18.04 -9.51
CA LYS A 241 1.99 18.20 -10.37
C LYS A 241 3.28 18.28 -9.55
N GLY A 242 4.29 17.52 -9.94
CA GLY A 242 5.59 17.43 -9.24
C GLY A 242 5.60 16.63 -7.93
N ARG A 243 4.43 16.22 -7.42
CA ARG A 243 4.30 15.39 -6.21
C ARG A 243 3.72 14.01 -6.49
N TYR A 244 3.41 13.74 -7.75
CA TYR A 244 2.74 12.52 -8.19
C TYR A 244 3.73 11.56 -8.84
N GLN A 245 3.80 10.34 -8.33
CA GLN A 245 4.55 9.27 -8.98
C GLN A 245 3.81 8.82 -10.24
N SER A 246 4.38 8.99 -11.43
CA SER A 246 3.74 8.54 -12.69
C SER A 246 3.99 7.08 -13.01
N TYR A 247 4.95 6.46 -12.32
CA TYR A 247 5.31 5.06 -12.48
C TYR A 247 5.77 4.47 -11.14
N THR A 248 5.35 3.24 -10.83
CA THR A 248 5.94 2.38 -9.80
C THR A 248 5.84 0.92 -10.20
N GLN A 249 6.90 0.15 -9.93
CA GLN A 249 6.92 -1.31 -10.11
C GLN A 249 7.87 -1.90 -9.07
N ALA A 250 7.39 -2.80 -8.22
CA ALA A 250 8.19 -3.44 -7.20
C ALA A 250 9.29 -4.31 -7.83
N ASP A 251 10.52 -4.14 -7.40
CA ASP A 251 11.49 -5.22 -7.48
C ASP A 251 11.22 -6.18 -6.32
N VAL A 252 10.76 -7.36 -6.62
CA VAL A 252 10.40 -8.39 -5.62
C VAL A 252 11.52 -9.42 -5.41
N THR A 253 12.71 -9.17 -5.94
CA THR A 253 13.85 -10.10 -5.87
C THR A 253 14.21 -10.43 -4.43
N ALA A 254 14.29 -9.43 -3.54
CA ALA A 254 14.60 -9.65 -2.13
C ALA A 254 13.53 -10.48 -1.41
N LEU A 255 12.24 -10.23 -1.68
CA LEU A 255 11.13 -10.99 -1.13
C LEU A 255 11.17 -12.46 -1.59
N ARG A 256 11.48 -12.70 -2.87
CA ARG A 256 11.63 -14.05 -3.42
C ARG A 256 12.86 -14.77 -2.84
N ALA A 257 13.97 -14.06 -2.69
CA ALA A 257 15.17 -14.61 -2.05
C ALA A 257 14.94 -14.95 -0.57
N ALA A 258 14.03 -14.25 0.10
CA ALA A 258 13.59 -14.60 1.46
C ALA A 258 12.71 -15.88 1.49
N GLY A 259 12.30 -16.42 0.34
CA GLY A 259 11.54 -17.68 0.21
C GLY A 259 10.03 -17.51 0.07
N TYR A 260 9.53 -16.29 -0.12
CA TYR A 260 8.11 -16.08 -0.43
C TYR A 260 7.83 -16.38 -1.90
N ASP A 261 7.34 -17.57 -2.21
CA ASP A 261 7.13 -18.05 -3.59
C ASP A 261 5.68 -17.98 -4.06
N ALA A 262 4.73 -17.65 -3.17
CA ALA A 262 3.31 -17.58 -3.54
C ALA A 262 3.08 -16.54 -4.65
N PRO A 263 2.25 -16.86 -5.67
CA PRO A 263 1.92 -15.92 -6.73
C PRO A 263 1.04 -14.79 -6.19
N PHE A 264 1.30 -13.57 -6.68
CA PHE A 264 0.42 -12.43 -6.48
C PHE A 264 -0.75 -12.47 -7.47
N LEU A 265 -1.91 -11.95 -7.06
CA LEU A 265 -3.04 -11.78 -7.95
C LEU A 265 -2.73 -10.70 -9.00
N THR A 266 -3.13 -10.93 -10.25
CA THR A 266 -3.15 -9.86 -11.25
C THR A 266 -4.21 -8.82 -10.90
N VAL A 267 -4.15 -7.62 -11.50
CA VAL A 267 -5.19 -6.59 -11.32
C VAL A 267 -6.57 -7.14 -11.65
N GLU A 268 -6.70 -7.87 -12.77
CA GLU A 268 -7.97 -8.44 -13.21
C GLU A 268 -8.54 -9.43 -12.18
N GLN A 269 -7.69 -10.30 -11.64
CA GLN A 269 -8.10 -11.29 -10.63
C GLN A 269 -8.47 -10.63 -9.30
N GLY A 270 -7.60 -9.77 -8.80
CA GLY A 270 -7.77 -9.15 -7.49
C GLY A 270 -8.91 -8.14 -7.47
N VAL A 271 -9.02 -7.29 -8.51
CA VAL A 271 -10.13 -6.32 -8.64
C VAL A 271 -11.47 -7.04 -8.80
N ALA A 272 -11.51 -8.15 -9.58
CA ALA A 272 -12.75 -8.92 -9.71
C ALA A 272 -13.19 -9.49 -8.35
N ARG A 273 -12.29 -10.06 -7.56
CA ARG A 273 -12.59 -10.53 -6.20
C ARG A 273 -13.05 -9.40 -5.29
N TYR A 274 -12.38 -8.27 -5.34
CA TYR A 274 -12.71 -7.10 -4.53
C TYR A 274 -14.10 -6.58 -4.88
N CYS A 275 -14.43 -6.39 -6.17
CA CYS A 275 -15.75 -5.97 -6.61
C CYS A 275 -16.84 -6.94 -6.17
N GLN A 276 -16.62 -8.28 -6.23
CA GLN A 276 -17.57 -9.27 -5.74
C GLN A 276 -17.87 -9.09 -4.25
N LYS A 277 -16.85 -8.84 -3.43
CA LYS A 277 -17.03 -8.61 -1.99
C LYS A 277 -17.76 -7.29 -1.71
N LEU A 278 -17.50 -6.22 -2.48
CA LEU A 278 -18.23 -4.97 -2.37
C LEU A 278 -19.71 -5.13 -2.75
N LEU A 279 -19.99 -5.92 -3.79
CA LEU A 279 -21.36 -6.22 -4.22
C LEU A 279 -22.13 -7.06 -3.19
N ALA A 280 -21.47 -7.94 -2.48
CA ALA A 280 -22.10 -8.77 -1.45
C ALA A 280 -22.47 -7.99 -0.17
N ARG A 281 -21.90 -6.80 0.03
CA ARG A 281 -22.14 -5.94 1.21
C ARG A 281 -23.15 -4.82 0.97
N GLY A 282 -23.45 -4.52 -0.27
CA GLY A 282 -24.38 -3.44 -0.66
C GLY A 282 -25.58 -3.94 -1.42
#